data_fe3c6cd4377d6c1ef901b13a16ae49d9
#
_entry.id   fe3c6cd4377d6c1ef901b13a16ae49d9
#
_cell.length_a   1.000
_cell.length_b   1.000
_cell.length_c   1.000
_cell.angle_alpha   90.00
_cell.angle_beta   90.00
_cell.angle_gamma   90.00
#
_symmetry.space_group_name_H-M   'P 1'
#
loop_
_entity.id
_entity.type
_entity.pdbx_description
1 polymer ?
#
loop_
_entity_poly.entity_id
_entity_poly.type
_entity_poly.pdbx_seq_one_letter_code
_entity_poly.pdbx_strand_id
1 'polypeptide(L)'
;MAAPQVRVFVDFDSDTAFETNPLILDSATKGILGTNRLGSGTLPVEITDLVTRVGIRRGRNRITSKFEAGTADVVLYDQNGDWNPMNTAGAYYPNLVPLRQIIIYATYLGVDYYLYSGFIQKYDTGFRQGNEDLSTVTLRCVDGFKLLAGSAISTVTGAPAGQLSGARVNAILDAIDWPLSLRNVDTG
;
A
#
# COMPACT_ATOMS: atom_id res chain seq x y z
N MET A 1 -29.10 10.59 -0.98
CA MET A 1 -28.17 9.56 -1.44
C MET A 1 -27.03 9.51 -0.47
N ALA A 2 -26.65 8.31 0.01
CA ALA A 2 -25.45 8.17 0.84
C ALA A 2 -24.22 8.43 -0.03
N ALA A 3 -23.29 9.25 0.44
CA ALA A 3 -22.01 9.44 -0.23
C ALA A 3 -21.07 8.26 0.11
N PRO A 4 -20.21 7.80 -0.82
CA PRO A 4 -19.20 6.82 -0.51
C PRO A 4 -18.21 7.40 0.52
N GLN A 5 -17.83 6.59 1.49
CA GLN A 5 -16.84 6.93 2.49
C GLN A 5 -15.49 6.37 2.05
N VAL A 6 -14.48 7.24 1.94
CA VAL A 6 -13.11 6.82 1.65
C VAL A 6 -12.45 6.37 2.95
N ARG A 7 -11.80 5.21 2.94
CA ARG A 7 -11.05 4.66 4.07
C ARG A 7 -9.61 4.42 3.63
N VAL A 8 -8.67 4.76 4.49
CA VAL A 8 -7.23 4.66 4.22
C VAL A 8 -6.56 3.88 5.32
N PHE A 9 -5.77 2.88 4.92
CA PHE A 9 -5.02 2.00 5.82
C PHE A 9 -3.55 2.02 5.44
N VAL A 10 -2.68 2.09 6.44
CA VAL A 10 -1.23 1.99 6.28
C VAL A 10 -0.72 0.81 7.10
N ASP A 11 0.12 0.00 6.48
CA ASP A 11 0.83 -1.08 7.14
C ASP A 11 2.26 -0.62 7.44
N PHE A 12 2.60 -0.58 8.71
CA PHE A 12 3.92 -0.22 9.20
C PHE A 12 4.87 -1.42 9.32
N ASP A 13 4.37 -2.63 9.07
CA ASP A 13 5.20 -3.82 9.01
C ASP A 13 5.70 -4.03 7.58
N SER A 14 7.01 -4.18 7.41
CA SER A 14 7.62 -4.28 6.08
C SER A 14 7.70 -5.71 5.55
N ASP A 15 7.47 -6.71 6.40
CA ASP A 15 7.79 -8.10 6.06
C ASP A 15 6.60 -8.90 5.54
N THR A 16 5.39 -8.37 5.65
CA THR A 16 4.18 -9.09 5.25
C THR A 16 3.30 -8.26 4.34
N ALA A 17 2.74 -8.90 3.33
CA ALA A 17 1.62 -8.33 2.59
C ALA A 17 0.49 -7.99 3.56
N PHE A 18 -0.31 -6.99 3.24
CA PHE A 18 -1.50 -6.63 3.99
C PHE A 18 -2.25 -7.89 4.45
N GLU A 19 -2.12 -8.22 5.72
CA GLU A 19 -2.86 -9.31 6.33
C GLU A 19 -4.31 -8.86 6.48
N THR A 20 -5.12 -9.20 5.50
CA THR A 20 -6.56 -8.87 5.52
C THR A 20 -7.33 -9.72 6.52
N ASN A 21 -6.72 -10.80 7.02
CA ASN A 21 -7.42 -11.76 7.87
C ASN A 21 -6.51 -12.37 8.96
N PRO A 22 -5.91 -11.53 9.83
CA PRO A 22 -5.07 -12.03 10.93
C PRO A 22 -5.91 -12.85 11.91
N LEU A 23 -5.28 -13.85 12.53
CA LEU A 23 -5.89 -14.60 13.63
C LEU A 23 -5.89 -13.70 14.88
N ILE A 24 -7.07 -13.39 15.38
CA ILE A 24 -7.23 -12.65 16.63
C ILE A 24 -7.75 -13.64 17.69
N LEU A 25 -6.94 -13.87 18.72
CA LEU A 25 -7.33 -14.72 19.85
C LEU A 25 -8.63 -14.20 20.48
N ASP A 26 -9.50 -15.14 20.82
CA ASP A 26 -10.79 -14.86 21.45
C ASP A 26 -11.82 -14.11 20.58
N SER A 27 -11.60 -14.05 19.26
CA SER A 27 -12.56 -13.51 18.31
C SER A 27 -13.38 -14.64 17.68
N ALA A 28 -14.71 -14.55 17.80
CA ALA A 28 -15.63 -15.54 17.22
C ALA A 28 -15.55 -15.65 15.70
N THR A 29 -15.09 -14.59 15.01
CA THR A 29 -15.01 -14.53 13.56
C THR A 29 -13.59 -14.59 13.02
N LYS A 30 -12.61 -14.12 13.80
CA LYS A 30 -11.19 -14.05 13.41
C LYS A 30 -10.28 -14.96 14.24
N GLY A 31 -10.84 -15.74 15.14
CA GLY A 31 -10.11 -16.72 15.95
C GLY A 31 -10.11 -18.16 15.40
N ILE A 32 -10.53 -18.35 14.14
CA ILE A 32 -10.71 -19.67 13.55
C ILE A 32 -9.41 -20.13 12.89
N LEU A 33 -8.79 -21.17 13.46
CA LEU A 33 -7.61 -21.83 12.88
C LEU A 33 -7.96 -22.45 11.52
N GLY A 34 -7.12 -22.23 10.52
CA GLY A 34 -7.33 -22.69 9.15
C GLY A 34 -8.07 -21.71 8.24
N THR A 35 -8.75 -20.69 8.81
CA THR A 35 -9.37 -19.60 8.05
C THR A 35 -8.58 -18.31 8.21
N ASN A 36 -8.07 -18.08 9.41
CA ASN A 36 -7.28 -16.91 9.74
C ASN A 36 -5.80 -17.28 9.88
N ARG A 37 -4.91 -16.42 9.44
CA ARG A 37 -3.47 -16.68 9.51
C ARG A 37 -2.91 -16.24 10.85
N LEU A 38 -2.04 -17.08 11.44
CA LEU A 38 -1.12 -16.62 12.47
C LEU A 38 -0.11 -15.69 11.78
N GLY A 39 -0.42 -14.39 11.78
CA GLY A 39 0.47 -13.37 11.27
C GLY A 39 1.46 -12.96 12.34
N SER A 40 2.69 -12.68 11.94
CA SER A 40 3.69 -12.02 12.79
C SER A 40 3.62 -10.49 12.65
N GLY A 41 2.70 -9.98 11.82
CA GLY A 41 2.59 -8.58 11.48
C GLY A 41 1.63 -7.79 12.37
N THR A 42 1.90 -6.51 12.52
CA THR A 42 0.96 -5.53 13.07
C THR A 42 -0.22 -5.36 12.12
N LEU A 43 -1.43 -5.22 12.69
CA LEU A 43 -2.60 -4.89 11.89
C LEU A 43 -2.39 -3.55 11.16
N PRO A 44 -2.85 -3.43 9.91
CA PRO A 44 -2.85 -2.14 9.22
C PRO A 44 -3.59 -1.09 10.05
N VAL A 45 -2.98 0.07 10.20
CA VAL A 45 -3.54 1.18 10.96
C VAL A 45 -4.49 1.96 10.05
N GLU A 46 -5.74 2.10 10.48
CA GLU A 46 -6.68 2.98 9.80
C GLU A 46 -6.37 4.44 10.17
N ILE A 47 -6.16 5.26 9.14
CA ILE A 47 -5.81 6.68 9.27
C ILE A 47 -6.88 7.60 8.69
N THR A 48 -8.04 7.07 8.40
CA THR A 48 -9.15 7.78 7.72
C THR A 48 -9.48 9.12 8.37
N ASP A 49 -9.50 9.18 9.69
CA ASP A 49 -9.87 10.38 10.45
C ASP A 49 -8.85 11.54 10.30
N LEU A 50 -7.60 11.21 9.93
CA LEU A 50 -6.56 12.20 9.68
C LEU A 50 -6.54 12.68 8.23
N VAL A 51 -7.23 11.98 7.33
CA VAL A 51 -7.18 12.25 5.88
C VAL A 51 -8.05 13.44 5.52
N THR A 52 -7.44 14.46 4.94
CA THR A 52 -8.14 15.64 4.43
C THR A 52 -8.41 15.57 2.94
N ARG A 53 -7.56 14.88 2.20
CA ARG A 53 -7.67 14.74 0.75
C ARG A 53 -7.00 13.47 0.26
N VAL A 54 -7.64 12.82 -0.71
CA VAL A 54 -7.07 11.71 -1.47
C VAL A 54 -7.13 12.05 -2.96
N GLY A 55 -5.99 11.93 -3.64
CA GLY A 55 -5.90 12.04 -5.10
C GLY A 55 -5.31 10.77 -5.67
N ILE A 56 -6.01 10.09 -6.58
CA ILE A 56 -5.54 8.86 -7.20
C ILE A 56 -5.43 9.07 -8.71
N ARG A 57 -4.31 8.68 -9.29
CA ARG A 57 -4.09 8.66 -10.73
C ARG A 57 -3.62 7.27 -11.14
N ARG A 58 -4.36 6.63 -12.02
CA ARG A 58 -4.03 5.32 -12.59
C ARG A 58 -4.63 5.18 -13.97
N GLY A 59 -4.04 4.33 -14.78
CA GLY A 59 -4.60 3.97 -16.07
C GLY A 59 -3.63 4.09 -17.24
N ARG A 60 -4.18 4.10 -18.44
CA ARG A 60 -3.45 4.17 -19.69
C ARG A 60 -3.46 5.59 -20.24
N ASN A 61 -2.30 6.10 -20.59
CA ASN A 61 -2.20 7.33 -21.37
C ASN A 61 -2.70 7.07 -22.79
N ARG A 62 -3.80 7.74 -23.18
CA ARG A 62 -4.43 7.53 -24.49
C ARG A 62 -3.58 8.03 -25.67
N ILE A 63 -2.76 9.05 -25.45
CA ILE A 63 -1.94 9.65 -26.50
C ILE A 63 -0.74 8.76 -26.84
N THR A 64 -0.03 8.28 -25.80
CA THR A 64 1.16 7.44 -25.97
C THR A 64 0.85 5.95 -26.01
N SER A 65 -0.40 5.57 -25.76
CA SER A 65 -0.84 4.17 -25.63
C SER A 65 -0.06 3.35 -24.60
N LYS A 66 0.60 4.00 -23.65
CA LYS A 66 1.39 3.37 -22.59
C LYS A 66 0.63 3.31 -21.28
N PHE A 67 0.81 2.21 -20.55
CA PHE A 67 0.40 2.15 -19.15
C PHE A 67 1.44 2.91 -18.31
N GLU A 68 0.96 3.79 -17.46
CA GLU A 68 1.77 4.52 -16.50
C GLU A 68 1.55 3.90 -15.12
N ALA A 69 2.60 3.95 -14.29
CA ALA A 69 2.49 3.52 -12.90
C ALA A 69 1.41 4.35 -12.18
N GLY A 70 0.58 3.68 -11.40
CA GLY A 70 -0.42 4.33 -10.57
C GLY A 70 0.26 5.14 -9.47
N THR A 71 -0.30 6.32 -9.19
CA THR A 71 0.16 7.18 -8.08
C THR A 71 -1.03 7.57 -7.22
N ALA A 72 -0.78 7.78 -5.93
CA ALA A 72 -1.74 8.37 -5.04
C ALA A 72 -1.07 9.40 -4.14
N ASP A 73 -1.77 10.52 -3.93
CA ASP A 73 -1.39 11.54 -2.96
C ASP A 73 -2.46 11.55 -1.86
N VAL A 74 -2.03 11.26 -0.63
CA VAL A 74 -2.91 11.30 0.55
C VAL A 74 -2.42 12.41 1.45
N VAL A 75 -3.26 13.42 1.67
CA VAL A 75 -2.95 14.56 2.54
C VAL A 75 -3.56 14.30 3.90
N LEU A 76 -2.72 14.29 4.91
CA LEU A 76 -3.07 14.09 6.30
C LEU A 76 -2.97 15.40 7.07
N TYR A 77 -3.80 15.51 8.06
CA TYR A 77 -3.69 16.52 9.10
C TYR A 77 -2.79 15.99 10.22
N ASP A 78 -1.75 16.72 10.58
CA ASP A 78 -0.70 16.27 11.52
C ASP A 78 -0.38 17.36 12.54
N GLN A 79 -1.25 17.53 13.54
CA GLN A 79 -1.08 18.53 14.60
C GLN A 79 0.13 18.25 15.49
N ASN A 80 0.37 16.98 15.78
CA ASN A 80 1.36 16.58 16.79
C ASN A 80 2.73 16.26 16.16
N GLY A 81 2.84 16.29 14.83
CA GLY A 81 4.05 15.84 14.14
C GLY A 81 4.25 14.33 14.19
N ASP A 82 3.18 13.55 14.38
CA ASP A 82 3.22 12.08 14.46
C ASP A 82 3.64 11.42 13.14
N TRP A 83 3.39 12.12 12.02
CA TRP A 83 3.74 11.68 10.66
C TRP A 83 5.05 12.28 10.13
N ASN A 84 5.79 12.99 10.99
CA ASN A 84 7.11 13.50 10.63
C ASN A 84 8.19 12.44 10.92
N PRO A 85 8.89 11.89 9.91
CA PRO A 85 9.94 10.87 10.13
C PRO A 85 11.10 11.34 11.02
N MET A 86 11.28 12.64 11.17
CA MET A 86 12.34 13.23 12.01
C MET A 86 11.91 13.42 13.48
N ASN A 87 10.62 13.28 13.77
CA ASN A 87 10.11 13.41 15.14
C ASN A 87 10.25 12.07 15.90
N THR A 88 11.28 11.94 16.70
CA THR A 88 11.54 10.74 17.51
C THR A 88 10.51 10.47 18.60
N ALA A 89 9.70 11.49 18.97
CA ALA A 89 8.62 11.38 19.94
C ALA A 89 7.25 11.09 19.28
N GLY A 90 7.18 11.08 17.95
CA GLY A 90 5.94 10.83 17.20
C GLY A 90 5.43 9.40 17.38
N ALA A 91 4.09 9.25 17.35
CA ALA A 91 3.42 7.97 17.62
C ALA A 91 3.82 6.85 16.64
N TYR A 92 4.21 7.20 15.41
CA TYR A 92 4.59 6.22 14.38
C TYR A 92 6.10 6.05 14.20
N TYR A 93 6.93 6.77 14.99
CA TYR A 93 8.38 6.57 14.96
C TYR A 93 8.76 5.20 15.58
N PRO A 94 9.71 4.43 15.03
CA PRO A 94 10.56 4.68 13.86
C PRO A 94 10.01 4.12 12.53
N ASN A 95 8.73 3.81 12.44
CA ASN A 95 8.12 3.04 11.36
C ASN A 95 7.82 3.86 10.10
N LEU A 96 8.00 5.20 10.14
CA LEU A 96 7.79 6.10 8.99
C LEU A 96 8.96 6.03 8.00
N VAL A 97 9.13 4.87 7.40
CA VAL A 97 10.16 4.65 6.37
C VAL A 97 9.49 4.48 4.99
N PRO A 98 10.22 4.76 3.89
CA PRO A 98 9.71 4.50 2.55
C PRO A 98 9.32 3.04 2.34
N LEU A 99 8.45 2.79 1.36
CA LEU A 99 7.93 1.48 0.96
C LEU A 99 6.97 0.82 1.96
N ARG A 100 6.42 1.57 2.90
CA ARG A 100 5.26 1.10 3.68
C ARG A 100 4.05 0.94 2.78
N GLN A 101 3.31 -0.13 2.97
CA GLN A 101 2.12 -0.41 2.16
C GLN A 101 0.97 0.50 2.57
N ILE A 102 0.18 0.90 1.57
CA ILE A 102 -1.04 1.69 1.75
C ILE A 102 -2.15 1.12 0.90
N ILE A 103 -3.35 1.01 1.48
CA ILE A 103 -4.56 0.63 0.77
C ILE A 103 -5.64 1.70 0.97
N ILE A 104 -6.34 1.99 -0.09
CA ILE A 104 -7.43 2.98 -0.10
C ILE A 104 -8.68 2.28 -0.63
N TYR A 105 -9.75 2.31 0.15
CA TYR A 105 -11.06 1.79 -0.19
C TYR A 105 -12.07 2.92 -0.34
N ALA A 106 -13.16 2.65 -1.03
CA ALA A 106 -14.41 3.39 -0.91
C ALA A 106 -15.49 2.44 -0.39
N THR A 107 -16.05 2.73 0.77
CA THR A 107 -17.18 1.98 1.31
C THR A 107 -18.48 2.64 0.85
N TYR A 108 -19.31 1.91 0.15
CA TYR A 108 -20.63 2.36 -0.30
C TYR A 108 -21.69 1.30 -0.03
N LEU A 109 -22.74 1.67 0.69
CA LEU A 109 -23.82 0.76 1.12
C LEU A 109 -23.31 -0.52 1.83
N GLY A 110 -22.25 -0.40 2.63
CA GLY A 110 -21.67 -1.52 3.38
C GLY A 110 -20.76 -2.44 2.55
N VAL A 111 -20.47 -2.07 1.30
CA VAL A 111 -19.56 -2.81 0.43
C VAL A 111 -18.28 -1.99 0.23
N ASP A 112 -17.13 -2.64 0.39
CA ASP A 112 -15.82 -2.02 0.20
C ASP A 112 -15.34 -2.23 -1.24
N TYR A 113 -14.99 -1.13 -1.90
CA TYR A 113 -14.45 -1.10 -3.24
C TYR A 113 -12.98 -0.66 -3.20
N TYR A 114 -12.09 -1.49 -3.70
CA TYR A 114 -10.68 -1.17 -3.80
C TYR A 114 -10.43 -0.04 -4.81
N LEU A 115 -9.89 1.07 -4.33
CA LEU A 115 -9.51 2.20 -5.18
C LEU A 115 -8.04 2.19 -5.52
N TYR A 116 -7.18 1.90 -4.54
CA TYR A 116 -5.72 1.93 -4.71
C TYR A 116 -5.04 1.01 -3.72
N SER A 117 -3.97 0.35 -4.18
CA SER A 117 -3.01 -0.36 -3.33
C SER A 117 -1.60 -0.06 -3.86
N GLY A 118 -0.69 0.27 -2.96
CA GLY A 118 0.66 0.64 -3.33
C GLY A 118 1.56 0.86 -2.14
N PHE A 119 2.61 1.64 -2.35
CA PHE A 119 3.68 1.88 -1.38
C PHE A 119 3.92 3.36 -1.21
N ILE A 120 4.15 3.80 0.03
CA ILE A 120 4.51 5.18 0.35
C ILE A 120 5.96 5.40 -0.06
N GLN A 121 6.18 6.24 -1.06
CA GLN A 121 7.52 6.58 -1.53
C GLN A 121 8.15 7.69 -0.69
N LYS A 122 7.32 8.65 -0.25
CA LYS A 122 7.81 9.86 0.43
C LYS A 122 6.75 10.43 1.36
N TYR A 123 7.24 11.01 2.45
CA TYR A 123 6.48 11.80 3.42
C TYR A 123 6.86 13.26 3.24
N ASP A 124 5.99 14.06 2.64
CA ASP A 124 6.21 15.50 2.44
C ASP A 124 5.52 16.27 3.56
N THR A 125 6.30 16.77 4.53
CA THR A 125 5.79 17.57 5.65
C THR A 125 5.61 19.02 5.23
N GLY A 126 4.43 19.57 5.47
CA GLY A 126 4.08 20.96 5.22
C GLY A 126 3.80 21.70 6.52
N PHE A 127 4.70 22.61 6.89
CA PHE A 127 4.51 23.47 8.07
C PHE A 127 3.86 24.79 7.65
N ARG A 128 2.82 25.21 8.38
CA ARG A 128 2.22 26.54 8.22
C ARG A 128 2.79 27.49 9.25
N GLN A 129 3.43 28.55 8.77
CA GLN A 129 3.94 29.59 9.64
C GLN A 129 2.78 30.33 10.33
N GLY A 130 2.83 30.46 11.64
CA GLY A 130 1.86 31.19 12.46
C GLY A 130 0.60 30.41 12.84
N ASN A 131 0.47 29.17 12.42
CA ASN A 131 -0.61 28.29 12.87
C ASN A 131 -0.14 26.83 12.78
N GLU A 132 0.61 26.41 13.80
CA GLU A 132 1.20 25.06 13.89
C GLU A 132 0.13 23.96 13.91
N ASP A 133 -1.07 24.29 14.42
CA ASP A 133 -2.21 23.39 14.45
C ASP A 133 -2.72 22.97 13.05
N LEU A 134 -2.25 23.60 11.98
CA LEU A 134 -2.62 23.29 10.61
C LEU A 134 -1.51 22.60 9.80
N SER A 135 -0.58 21.94 10.49
CA SER A 135 0.46 21.15 9.85
C SER A 135 -0.17 20.00 9.06
N THR A 136 0.37 19.75 7.88
CA THR A 136 -0.10 18.68 7.01
C THR A 136 1.06 17.82 6.53
N VAL A 137 0.81 16.55 6.34
CA VAL A 137 1.76 15.63 5.69
C VAL A 137 1.11 15.06 4.44
N THR A 138 1.84 15.09 3.34
CA THR A 138 1.41 14.44 2.09
C THR A 138 2.18 13.15 1.90
N LEU A 139 1.44 12.03 1.95
CA LEU A 139 1.97 10.72 1.60
C LEU A 139 1.96 10.60 0.07
N ARG A 140 3.14 10.53 -0.53
CA ARG A 140 3.26 10.29 -1.95
C ARG A 140 3.45 8.80 -2.20
N CYS A 141 2.47 8.21 -2.89
CA CYS A 141 2.38 6.77 -3.06
C CYS A 141 2.55 6.39 -4.53
N VAL A 142 3.15 5.23 -4.74
CA VAL A 142 3.35 4.60 -6.04
C VAL A 142 2.85 3.16 -5.98
N ASP A 143 2.34 2.66 -7.11
CA ASP A 143 1.93 1.26 -7.19
C ASP A 143 3.13 0.31 -7.40
N GLY A 144 2.86 -1.00 -7.32
CA GLY A 144 3.87 -2.02 -7.53
C GLY A 144 4.50 -1.99 -8.92
N PHE A 145 3.80 -1.48 -9.94
CA PHE A 145 4.34 -1.36 -11.29
C PHE A 145 5.54 -0.41 -11.34
N LYS A 146 5.54 0.66 -10.54
CA LYS A 146 6.68 1.58 -10.42
C LYS A 146 7.91 0.89 -9.84
N LEU A 147 7.73 0.03 -8.85
CA LEU A 147 8.82 -0.72 -8.24
C LEU A 147 9.39 -1.76 -9.23
N LEU A 148 8.49 -2.49 -9.91
CA LEU A 148 8.88 -3.45 -10.94
C LEU A 148 9.63 -2.80 -12.11
N ALA A 149 9.17 -1.64 -12.56
CA ALA A 149 9.83 -0.88 -13.63
C ALA A 149 11.23 -0.36 -13.26
N GLY A 150 11.53 -0.24 -11.96
CA GLY A 150 12.86 0.13 -11.45
C GLY A 150 13.82 -1.03 -11.29
N SER A 151 13.33 -2.28 -11.39
CA SER A 151 14.14 -3.50 -11.22
C SER A 151 14.79 -3.89 -12.56
N ALA A 152 16.13 -3.94 -12.59
CA ALA A 152 16.88 -4.41 -13.75
C ALA A 152 17.30 -5.87 -13.53
N ILE A 153 16.85 -6.77 -14.41
CA ILE A 153 17.21 -8.19 -14.36
C ILE A 153 17.99 -8.54 -15.63
N SER A 154 19.17 -9.11 -15.47
CA SER A 154 19.99 -9.57 -16.59
C SER A 154 19.69 -11.00 -17.03
N THR A 155 19.41 -11.87 -16.07
CA THR A 155 19.11 -13.29 -16.27
C THR A 155 18.04 -13.78 -15.32
N VAL A 156 17.14 -14.61 -15.79
CA VAL A 156 16.10 -15.26 -14.99
C VAL A 156 16.37 -16.75 -14.96
N THR A 157 16.74 -17.27 -13.79
CA THR A 157 16.94 -18.70 -13.58
C THR A 157 15.58 -19.39 -13.56
N GLY A 158 15.48 -20.58 -14.22
CA GLY A 158 14.22 -21.34 -14.25
C GLY A 158 13.20 -20.88 -15.30
N ALA A 159 13.62 -20.07 -16.29
CA ALA A 159 12.78 -19.65 -17.42
C ALA A 159 13.24 -20.22 -18.76
N PRO A 160 13.16 -21.57 -18.98
CA PRO A 160 13.56 -22.19 -20.24
C PRO A 160 12.65 -21.81 -21.40
N ALA A 161 13.13 -22.03 -22.62
CA ALA A 161 12.33 -21.88 -23.84
C ALA A 161 11.13 -22.86 -23.82
N GLY A 162 9.96 -22.39 -24.27
CA GLY A 162 8.74 -23.20 -24.29
C GLY A 162 7.94 -23.24 -23.00
N GLN A 163 8.34 -22.45 -22.01
CA GLN A 163 7.60 -22.28 -20.77
C GLN A 163 6.30 -21.49 -20.97
N LEU A 164 5.26 -21.84 -20.21
CA LEU A 164 4.01 -21.07 -20.16
C LEU A 164 4.26 -19.63 -19.69
N SER A 165 3.47 -18.68 -20.20
CA SER A 165 3.66 -17.24 -19.89
C SER A 165 3.55 -16.94 -18.40
N GLY A 166 2.61 -17.55 -17.70
CA GLY A 166 2.44 -17.37 -16.25
C GLY A 166 3.62 -17.92 -15.45
N ALA A 167 4.16 -19.08 -15.83
CA ALA A 167 5.35 -19.62 -15.18
C ALA A 167 6.56 -18.70 -15.38
N ARG A 168 6.70 -18.12 -16.58
CA ARG A 168 7.77 -17.16 -16.87
C ARG A 168 7.64 -15.88 -16.04
N VAL A 169 6.42 -15.35 -15.91
CA VAL A 169 6.16 -14.16 -15.07
C VAL A 169 6.50 -14.45 -13.61
N ASN A 170 6.09 -15.62 -13.09
CA ASN A 170 6.44 -16.01 -11.73
C ASN A 170 7.96 -16.13 -11.52
N ALA A 171 8.70 -16.74 -12.47
CA ALA A 171 10.15 -16.81 -12.37
C ALA A 171 10.84 -15.43 -12.38
N ILE A 172 10.28 -14.47 -13.11
CA ILE A 172 10.74 -13.07 -13.08
C ILE A 172 10.48 -12.43 -11.71
N LEU A 173 9.27 -12.64 -11.16
CA LEU A 173 8.89 -12.13 -9.86
C LEU A 173 9.69 -12.76 -8.72
N ASP A 174 10.07 -14.05 -8.86
CA ASP A 174 10.99 -14.73 -7.92
C ASP A 174 12.40 -14.13 -7.97
N ALA A 175 12.88 -13.78 -9.16
CA ALA A 175 14.22 -13.20 -9.34
C ALA A 175 14.39 -11.81 -8.71
N ILE A 176 13.29 -11.13 -8.40
CA ILE A 176 13.27 -9.82 -7.73
C ILE A 176 12.71 -9.88 -6.30
N ASP A 177 12.53 -11.08 -5.76
CA ASP A 177 11.96 -11.33 -4.44
C ASP A 177 10.59 -10.66 -4.21
N TRP A 178 9.77 -10.58 -5.29
CA TRP A 178 8.43 -10.03 -5.18
C TRP A 178 7.56 -10.95 -4.33
N PRO A 179 6.85 -10.45 -3.31
CA PRO A 179 6.06 -11.27 -2.39
C PRO A 179 4.99 -12.11 -3.09
N LEU A 180 4.90 -13.40 -2.74
CA LEU A 180 3.89 -14.33 -3.29
C LEU A 180 2.45 -13.86 -3.04
N SER A 181 2.22 -13.25 -1.89
CA SER A 181 0.90 -12.74 -1.48
C SER A 181 0.39 -11.58 -2.35
N LEU A 182 1.28 -10.89 -3.05
CA LEU A 182 0.95 -9.79 -3.98
C LEU A 182 0.86 -10.26 -5.44
N ARG A 183 0.91 -11.58 -5.70
CA ARG A 183 0.83 -12.15 -7.05
C ARG A 183 -0.55 -12.72 -7.32
N ASN A 184 -1.08 -12.40 -8.49
CA ASN A 184 -2.23 -13.07 -9.06
C ASN A 184 -1.94 -13.28 -10.56
N VAL A 185 -1.23 -14.36 -10.87
CA VAL A 185 -0.72 -14.66 -12.21
C VAL A 185 -1.42 -15.91 -12.72
N ASP A 186 -2.12 -15.80 -13.84
CA ASP A 186 -2.70 -16.93 -14.54
C ASP A 186 -1.61 -17.83 -15.11
N THR A 187 -1.92 -19.12 -15.28
CA THR A 187 -0.96 -20.11 -15.78
C THR A 187 -0.54 -19.87 -17.24
N GLY A 188 -1.37 -19.18 -18.02
CA GLY A 188 -1.12 -18.85 -19.43
C GLY A 188 -1.39 -20.02 -20.38
#